data_192a65dfd881fc3bc4c77dcdd90e5a25
#
_entry.id   192a65dfd881fc3bc4c77dcdd90e5a25
#
_cell.length_a   1.000
_cell.length_b   1.000
_cell.length_c   1.000
_cell.angle_alpha   90.00
_cell.angle_beta   90.00
_cell.angle_gamma   90.00
#
_symmetry.space_group_name_H-M   'P 1'
#
loop_
_entity.id
_entity.type
_entity.pdbx_description
1 polymer ?
#
loop_
_entity_poly.entity_id
_entity_poly.type
_entity_poly.pdbx_seq_one_letter_code
_entity_poly.pdbx_strand_id
1 'polypeptide(L)'
;MIQVYGIKNCDKIRATKKWLENSGIDYTFYDLKKEPLTREELQEFVHRIGLDVLVNKRGTTWRNLKLKDKDLSDDEMFQILLDNQTMIKRPVLIKDEAILVGYDEEAFEGFVED
;
A
#
# COMPACT_ATOMS: atom_id res chain seq x y z
N MET A 1 -0.03 -17.20 4.24
CA MET A 1 0.67 -16.66 3.06
C MET A 1 0.58 -15.15 3.07
N ILE A 2 1.66 -14.47 2.71
CA ILE A 2 1.70 -13.02 2.69
C ILE A 2 1.02 -12.51 1.42
N GLN A 3 0.19 -11.48 1.56
CA GLN A 3 -0.44 -10.77 0.45
C GLN A 3 0.32 -9.47 0.22
N VAL A 4 0.72 -9.21 -1.02
CA VAL A 4 1.45 -8.00 -1.42
C VAL A 4 0.57 -7.19 -2.37
N TYR A 5 0.28 -5.95 -2.00
CA TYR A 5 -0.52 -5.05 -2.83
C TYR A 5 0.34 -3.94 -3.40
N GLY A 6 0.19 -3.68 -4.67
CA GLY A 6 0.93 -2.62 -5.35
C GLY A 6 0.62 -2.55 -6.82
N ILE A 7 1.54 -1.98 -7.60
CA ILE A 7 1.41 -1.92 -9.05
C ILE A 7 2.64 -2.59 -9.68
N LYS A 8 2.44 -3.21 -10.84
CA LYS A 8 3.42 -4.11 -11.46
C LYS A 8 4.77 -3.44 -11.76
N ASN A 9 4.76 -2.24 -12.32
CA ASN A 9 5.99 -1.55 -12.76
C ASN A 9 6.45 -0.51 -11.75
N CYS A 10 6.73 -0.95 -10.53
CA CYS A 10 7.17 -0.09 -9.43
C CYS A 10 8.45 -0.66 -8.85
N ASP A 11 9.47 0.19 -8.69
CA ASP A 11 10.77 -0.24 -8.15
C ASP A 11 10.64 -0.88 -6.77
N LYS A 12 9.82 -0.29 -5.91
CA LYS A 12 9.61 -0.81 -4.56
C LYS A 12 8.90 -2.16 -4.56
N ILE A 13 8.00 -2.37 -5.51
CA ILE A 13 7.31 -3.66 -5.65
C ILE A 13 8.28 -4.72 -6.17
N ARG A 14 9.10 -4.39 -7.17
CA ARG A 14 10.13 -5.32 -7.65
C ARG A 14 11.09 -5.70 -6.52
N ALA A 15 11.53 -4.72 -5.74
CA ALA A 15 12.43 -4.96 -4.62
C ALA A 15 11.77 -5.82 -3.54
N THR A 16 10.48 -5.58 -3.26
CA THR A 16 9.73 -6.37 -2.29
C THR A 16 9.62 -7.84 -2.70
N LYS A 17 9.25 -8.08 -3.96
CA LYS A 17 9.15 -9.44 -4.49
C LYS A 17 10.49 -10.17 -4.41
N LYS A 18 11.55 -9.48 -4.81
CA LYS A 18 12.89 -10.05 -4.78
C LYS A 18 13.32 -10.39 -3.36
N TRP A 19 13.04 -9.50 -2.41
CA TRP A 19 13.38 -9.74 -1.01
C TRP A 19 12.65 -10.97 -0.45
N LEU A 20 11.34 -11.09 -0.73
CA LEU A 20 10.55 -12.23 -0.28
C LEU A 20 11.04 -13.53 -0.92
N GLU A 21 11.32 -13.51 -2.22
CA GLU A 21 11.80 -14.69 -2.95
C GLU A 21 13.17 -15.13 -2.44
N ASN A 22 14.08 -14.17 -2.22
CA ASN A 22 15.41 -14.47 -1.69
C ASN A 22 15.36 -15.01 -0.25
N SER A 23 14.32 -14.64 0.49
CA SER A 23 14.12 -15.10 1.87
C SER A 23 13.33 -16.41 1.94
N GLY A 24 12.93 -16.96 0.78
CA GLY A 24 12.19 -18.23 0.74
C GLY A 24 10.77 -18.11 1.23
N ILE A 25 10.16 -16.93 1.11
CA ILE A 25 8.82 -16.65 1.64
C ILE A 25 7.82 -16.60 0.50
N ASP A 26 6.77 -17.41 0.60
CA ASP A 26 5.68 -17.43 -0.38
C ASP A 26 4.77 -16.21 -0.19
N TYR A 27 4.32 -15.67 -1.31
CA TYR A 27 3.41 -14.53 -1.29
C TYR A 27 2.47 -14.56 -2.50
N THR A 28 1.36 -13.83 -2.40
CA THR A 28 0.46 -13.58 -3.53
C THR A 28 0.49 -12.09 -3.83
N PHE A 29 0.66 -11.74 -5.10
CA PHE A 29 0.70 -10.34 -5.52
C PHE A 29 -0.65 -9.90 -6.09
N TYR A 30 -1.14 -8.74 -5.64
CA TYR A 30 -2.37 -8.12 -6.12
C TYR A 30 -2.04 -6.78 -6.77
N ASP A 31 -2.33 -6.66 -8.06
CA ASP A 31 -2.05 -5.45 -8.85
C ASP A 31 -3.24 -4.50 -8.75
N LEU A 32 -3.07 -3.38 -8.07
CA LEU A 32 -4.12 -2.41 -7.83
C LEU A 32 -4.60 -1.70 -9.09
N LYS A 33 -3.83 -1.73 -10.17
CA LYS A 33 -4.29 -1.19 -11.45
C LYS A 33 -5.26 -2.12 -12.14
N LYS A 34 -5.05 -3.43 -12.02
CA LYS A 34 -5.93 -4.43 -12.63
C LYS A 34 -7.13 -4.74 -11.76
N GLU A 35 -6.90 -4.82 -10.46
CA GLU A 35 -7.93 -5.17 -9.48
C GLU A 35 -7.91 -4.14 -8.36
N PRO A 36 -8.49 -2.95 -8.57
CA PRO A 36 -8.53 -1.95 -7.50
C PRO A 36 -9.27 -2.45 -6.27
N LEU A 37 -8.87 -1.96 -5.12
CA LEU A 37 -9.58 -2.26 -3.88
C LEU A 37 -11.01 -1.73 -3.96
N THR A 38 -11.95 -2.50 -3.44
CA THR A 38 -13.31 -2.02 -3.23
C THR A 38 -13.32 -1.01 -2.08
N ARG A 39 -14.42 -0.27 -1.95
CA ARG A 39 -14.60 0.66 -0.84
C ARG A 39 -14.42 -0.06 0.51
N GLU A 40 -15.03 -1.22 0.64
CA GLU A 40 -14.98 -2.00 1.89
C GLU A 40 -13.56 -2.48 2.19
N GLU A 41 -12.83 -2.91 1.16
CA GLU A 41 -11.45 -3.34 1.34
C GLU A 41 -10.56 -2.18 1.77
N LEU A 42 -10.71 -1.02 1.13
CA LEU A 42 -9.93 0.15 1.50
C LEU A 42 -10.28 0.64 2.91
N GLN A 43 -11.56 0.60 3.27
CA GLN A 43 -11.99 0.93 4.63
C GLN A 43 -11.31 0.03 5.67
N GLU A 44 -11.18 -1.25 5.37
CA GLU A 44 -10.50 -2.18 6.25
C GLU A 44 -9.00 -1.85 6.39
N PHE A 45 -8.34 -1.48 5.30
CA PHE A 45 -6.95 -1.04 5.34
C PHE A 45 -6.80 0.21 6.21
N VAL A 46 -7.68 1.18 6.02
CA VAL A 46 -7.68 2.42 6.81
C VAL A 46 -7.89 2.12 8.29
N HIS A 47 -8.82 1.20 8.59
CA HIS A 47 -9.11 0.82 9.97
C HIS A 47 -7.88 0.20 10.65
N ARG A 48 -7.13 -0.62 9.90
CA ARG A 48 -5.97 -1.33 10.46
C ARG A 48 -4.74 -0.45 10.64
N ILE A 49 -4.46 0.45 9.66
CA ILE A 49 -3.16 1.15 9.63
C ILE A 49 -3.30 2.67 9.65
N GLY A 50 -4.46 3.19 9.31
CA GLY A 50 -4.69 4.63 9.26
C GLY A 50 -4.52 5.22 7.86
N LEU A 51 -5.36 6.21 7.58
CA LEU A 51 -5.39 6.87 6.27
C LEU A 51 -4.07 7.59 5.98
N ASP A 52 -3.50 8.27 6.96
CA ASP A 52 -2.25 9.02 6.80
C ASP A 52 -1.08 8.12 6.40
N VAL A 53 -1.06 6.89 6.89
CA VAL A 53 -0.01 5.94 6.56
C VAL A 53 -0.15 5.42 5.14
N LEU A 54 -1.40 5.25 4.67
CA LEU A 54 -1.67 4.71 3.34
C LEU A 54 -1.42 5.69 2.21
N VAL A 55 -1.55 7.00 2.45
CA VAL A 55 -1.43 8.00 1.39
C VAL A 55 0.03 8.33 1.11
N ASN A 56 0.44 8.21 -0.15
CA ASN A 56 1.77 8.61 -0.59
C ASN A 56 1.77 10.08 -1.00
N LYS A 57 2.21 10.95 -0.10
CA LYS A 57 2.26 12.40 -0.32
C LYS A 57 3.47 12.84 -1.13
N ARG A 58 4.34 11.93 -1.51
CA ARG A 58 5.55 12.22 -2.30
C ARG A 58 5.43 11.79 -3.76
N GLY A 59 4.30 11.16 -4.12
CA GLY A 59 4.13 10.60 -5.45
C GLY A 59 3.62 11.59 -6.46
N THR A 60 3.67 11.17 -7.73
CA THR A 60 3.23 11.96 -8.87
C THR A 60 1.73 12.27 -8.79
N THR A 61 0.92 11.30 -8.41
CA THR A 61 -0.54 11.48 -8.33
C THR A 61 -0.90 12.58 -7.32
N TRP A 62 -0.27 12.57 -6.15
CA TRP A 62 -0.48 13.59 -5.14
C TRP A 62 -0.18 14.99 -5.71
N ARG A 63 0.97 15.13 -6.38
CA ARG A 63 1.38 16.41 -6.97
C ARG A 63 0.44 16.84 -8.08
N ASN A 64 0.05 15.92 -8.96
CA ASN A 64 -0.82 16.22 -10.10
C ASN A 64 -2.22 16.67 -9.66
N LEU A 65 -2.72 16.13 -8.56
CA LEU A 65 -4.01 16.52 -8.01
C LEU A 65 -3.93 17.80 -7.18
N LYS A 66 -2.72 18.33 -6.94
CA LYS A 66 -2.47 19.57 -6.19
C LYS A 66 -3.09 19.55 -4.80
N LEU A 67 -2.87 18.45 -4.08
CA LEU A 67 -3.50 18.24 -2.77
C LEU A 67 -2.75 18.87 -1.60
N LYS A 68 -1.51 19.31 -1.81
CA LYS A 68 -0.63 19.78 -0.74
C LYS A 68 -1.24 20.89 0.11
N ASP A 69 -1.89 21.86 -0.52
CA ASP A 69 -2.42 23.04 0.17
C ASP A 69 -3.94 22.99 0.36
N LYS A 70 -4.54 21.82 0.15
CA LYS A 70 -5.98 21.65 0.35
C LYS A 70 -6.26 21.16 1.76
N ASP A 71 -7.27 21.77 2.37
CA ASP A 71 -7.76 21.36 3.68
C ASP A 71 -8.85 20.31 3.49
N LEU A 72 -8.42 19.05 3.42
CA LEU A 72 -9.32 17.93 3.14
C LEU A 72 -9.75 17.23 4.41
N SER A 73 -11.03 16.91 4.50
CA SER A 73 -11.53 16.03 5.56
C SER A 73 -11.05 14.60 5.30
N ASP A 74 -11.13 13.75 6.31
CA ASP A 74 -10.78 12.34 6.15
C ASP A 74 -11.67 11.66 5.12
N ASP A 75 -12.96 11.99 5.08
CA ASP A 75 -13.88 11.43 4.09
C ASP A 75 -13.52 11.84 2.67
N GLU A 76 -13.14 13.10 2.48
CA GLU A 76 -12.70 13.60 1.18
C GLU A 76 -11.39 12.91 0.74
N MET A 77 -10.43 12.79 1.65
CA MET A 77 -9.17 12.12 1.36
C MET A 77 -9.38 10.64 1.05
N PHE A 78 -10.27 9.98 1.79
CA PHE A 78 -10.61 8.58 1.53
C PHE A 78 -11.17 8.40 0.12
N GLN A 79 -12.10 9.26 -0.29
CA GLN A 79 -12.71 9.17 -1.62
C GLN A 79 -11.68 9.42 -2.71
N ILE A 80 -10.78 10.39 -2.52
CA ILE A 80 -9.70 10.66 -3.47
C ILE A 80 -8.78 9.44 -3.59
N LEU A 81 -8.44 8.83 -2.47
CA LEU A 81 -7.59 7.64 -2.48
C LEU A 81 -8.26 6.46 -3.18
N LEU A 82 -9.55 6.26 -2.93
CA LEU A 82 -10.32 5.19 -3.56
C LEU A 82 -10.36 5.38 -5.09
N ASP A 83 -10.52 6.61 -5.54
CA ASP A 83 -10.59 6.93 -6.98
C ASP A 83 -9.22 6.97 -7.64
N ASN A 84 -8.13 7.07 -6.86
CA ASN A 84 -6.77 7.22 -7.36
C ASN A 84 -5.83 6.30 -6.57
N GLN A 85 -5.97 5.00 -6.77
CA GLN A 85 -5.27 4.02 -5.94
C GLN A 85 -3.77 3.92 -6.22
N THR A 86 -3.28 4.55 -7.30
CA THR A 86 -1.83 4.73 -7.48
C THR A 86 -1.23 5.60 -6.38
N MET A 87 -2.07 6.31 -5.63
CA MET A 87 -1.65 7.12 -4.50
C MET A 87 -1.49 6.32 -3.20
N ILE A 88 -1.89 5.05 -3.20
CA ILE A 88 -1.66 4.18 -2.05
C ILE A 88 -0.16 3.90 -1.95
N LYS A 89 0.41 4.11 -0.77
CA LYS A 89 1.82 3.86 -0.51
C LYS A 89 2.15 2.38 -0.70
N ARG A 90 3.24 2.07 -1.37
CA ARG A 90 3.60 0.71 -1.77
C ARG A 90 4.92 0.28 -1.14
N PRO A 91 5.05 -0.99 -0.82
CA PRO A 91 4.04 -2.04 -0.85
C PRO A 91 3.10 -1.98 0.35
N VAL A 92 1.94 -2.61 0.24
CA VAL A 92 1.12 -2.95 1.40
C VAL A 92 1.22 -4.47 1.57
N LEU A 93 1.70 -4.90 2.71
CA LEU A 93 1.86 -6.32 3.03
C LEU A 93 0.86 -6.71 4.09
N ILE A 94 0.16 -7.82 3.87
CA ILE A 94 -0.79 -8.34 4.84
C ILE A 94 -0.43 -9.79 5.15
N LYS A 95 -0.38 -10.11 6.43
CA LYS A 95 -0.16 -11.45 6.94
C LYS A 95 -1.14 -11.66 8.09
N ASP A 96 -2.18 -12.44 7.86
CA ASP A 96 -3.28 -12.64 8.82
C ASP A 96 -3.87 -11.28 9.22
N GLU A 97 -3.77 -10.87 10.47
CA GLU A 97 -4.28 -9.58 10.94
C GLU A 97 -3.25 -8.47 10.90
N ALA A 98 -1.99 -8.80 10.62
CA ALA A 98 -0.91 -7.82 10.58
C ALA A 98 -0.86 -7.13 9.22
N ILE A 99 -0.55 -5.84 9.23
CA ILE A 99 -0.41 -5.03 8.01
C ILE A 99 0.85 -4.17 8.14
N LEU A 100 1.59 -4.06 7.04
CA LEU A 100 2.80 -3.26 6.97
C LEU A 100 2.77 -2.45 5.67
N VAL A 101 3.09 -1.16 5.74
CA VAL A 101 3.07 -0.26 4.59
C VAL A 101 4.45 0.35 4.39
N GLY A 102 4.92 0.33 3.14
CA GLY A 102 6.20 0.91 2.75
C GLY A 102 7.31 -0.12 2.67
N TYR A 103 8.36 0.23 1.91
CA TYR A 103 9.52 -0.63 1.74
C TYR A 103 10.53 -0.36 2.86
N ASP A 104 10.77 -1.37 3.69
CA ASP A 104 11.74 -1.31 4.78
C ASP A 104 12.14 -2.75 5.11
N GLU A 105 13.34 -3.15 4.70
CA GLU A 105 13.80 -4.53 4.87
C GLU A 105 13.89 -4.94 6.34
N GLU A 106 14.26 -4.03 7.22
CA GLU A 106 14.30 -4.31 8.65
C GLU A 106 12.90 -4.61 9.18
N ALA A 107 11.91 -3.82 8.78
CA ALA A 107 10.51 -4.06 9.16
C ALA A 107 10.00 -5.36 8.55
N PHE A 108 10.41 -5.68 7.32
CA PHE A 108 10.04 -6.95 6.67
C PHE A 108 10.50 -8.15 7.48
N GLU A 109 11.73 -8.11 7.99
CA GLU A 109 12.27 -9.21 8.78
C GLU A 109 11.40 -9.53 9.99
N GLY A 110 10.98 -8.51 10.74
CA GLY A 110 10.08 -8.70 11.87
C GLY A 110 8.69 -9.15 11.47
N PHE A 111 8.20 -8.64 10.34
CA PHE A 111 6.86 -8.94 9.85
C PHE A 111 6.71 -10.41 9.45
N VAL A 112 7.73 -10.99 8.79
CA VAL A 112 7.64 -12.35 8.26
C VAL A 112 7.94 -13.42 9.31
N GLU A 113 8.58 -13.06 10.42
CA GLU A 113 8.94 -14.02 11.48
C GLU A 113 7.74 -14.49 12.30
N ASP A 114 6.66 -13.74 12.34
CA ASP A 114 5.51 -14.08 13.20
C ASP A 114 4.60 -15.11 12.59
#